data_0ec2d654836d03f95a8ef8c7b297676e
#
_entry.id   0ec2d654836d03f95a8ef8c7b297676e
#
_cell.length_a   1.000
_cell.length_b   1.000
_cell.length_c   1.000
_cell.angle_alpha   90.00
_cell.angle_beta   90.00
_cell.angle_gamma   90.00
#
_symmetry.space_group_name_H-M   'P 1'
#
loop_
_entity.id
_entity.type
_entity.pdbx_description
1 polymer ?
#
loop_
_entity_poly.entity_id
_entity_poly.type
_entity_poly.pdbx_seq_one_letter_code
_entity_poly.pdbx_strand_id
1 'polypeptide(L)'
;MTAGEARQDQRWYGRRTGRKLTAARQRLMETRLPELRIDAPAPGRIADLQGRFRGGVTEIWMEIGFGAGEHLAGQAARHPGVGFIGCEPYVNGVASLLALLESAGLDNVRIFDDDVRRLMPSLPDASLDRLYTKL
;
A
#
# COMPACT_ATOMS: atom_id res chain seq x y z
N MET A 1 1.10 13.89 18.70
CA MET A 1 0.01 14.43 17.87
C MET A 1 -1.34 14.08 18.48
N THR A 2 -2.24 15.04 18.57
CA THR A 2 -3.58 14.79 19.07
C THR A 2 -4.46 14.14 18.00
N ALA A 3 -5.56 13.50 18.42
CA ALA A 3 -6.52 12.93 17.48
C ALA A 3 -7.13 14.01 16.56
N GLY A 4 -7.31 15.25 17.08
CA GLY A 4 -7.83 16.34 16.28
C GLY A 4 -6.90 16.76 15.16
N GLU A 5 -5.60 16.80 15.41
CA GLU A 5 -4.61 17.13 14.38
C GLU A 5 -4.58 16.06 13.28
N ALA A 6 -4.64 14.79 13.66
CA ALA A 6 -4.69 13.69 12.69
C ALA A 6 -5.94 13.80 11.82
N ARG A 7 -7.09 14.16 12.39
CA ARG A 7 -8.33 14.33 11.63
C ARG A 7 -8.26 15.50 10.65
N GLN A 8 -7.59 16.59 11.03
CA GLN A 8 -7.40 17.72 10.13
C GLN A 8 -6.55 17.34 8.93
N ASP A 9 -5.46 16.63 9.15
CA ASP A 9 -4.62 16.13 8.07
C ASP A 9 -5.44 15.25 7.12
N GLN A 10 -6.28 14.39 7.65
CA GLN A 10 -7.14 13.52 6.85
C GLN A 10 -8.09 14.29 5.95
N ARG A 11 -8.59 15.42 6.41
CA ARG A 11 -9.51 16.23 5.61
C ARG A 11 -8.85 16.83 4.37
N TRP A 12 -7.55 17.14 4.45
CA TRP A 12 -6.81 17.68 3.31
C TRP A 12 -6.59 16.63 2.21
N TYR A 13 -6.58 15.36 2.56
CA TYR A 13 -6.26 14.26 1.64
C TYR A 13 -7.46 13.37 1.34
N GLY A 14 -8.68 13.82 1.68
CA GLY A 14 -9.89 13.06 1.49
C GLY A 14 -10.25 12.17 2.67
N ARG A 15 -11.23 11.33 2.48
CA ARG A 15 -11.73 10.43 3.53
C ARG A 15 -10.73 9.32 3.80
N ARG A 16 -10.51 9.02 5.07
CA ARG A 16 -9.76 7.84 5.45
C ARG A 16 -10.65 6.63 5.66
N THR A 17 -11.91 6.84 5.97
CA THR A 17 -12.87 5.74 6.19
C THR A 17 -14.18 6.03 5.46
N GLY A 18 -14.83 4.99 5.03
CA GLY A 18 -16.16 5.04 4.43
C GLY A 18 -17.13 4.18 5.21
N ARG A 19 -17.84 3.28 4.53
CA ARG A 19 -18.74 2.33 5.15
C ARG A 19 -17.98 1.46 6.14
N LYS A 20 -18.72 1.00 7.16
CA LYS A 20 -18.18 0.01 8.08
C LYS A 20 -17.73 -1.24 7.31
N LEU A 21 -16.57 -1.74 7.64
CA LEU A 21 -16.03 -2.93 7.00
C LEU A 21 -16.82 -4.17 7.41
N THR A 22 -16.90 -5.14 6.51
CA THR A 22 -17.41 -6.47 6.87
C THR A 22 -16.46 -7.12 7.89
N ALA A 23 -16.96 -8.10 8.63
CA ALA A 23 -16.13 -8.82 9.59
C ALA A 23 -14.90 -9.46 8.92
N ALA A 24 -15.07 -10.01 7.71
CA ALA A 24 -13.96 -10.62 6.97
C ALA A 24 -12.89 -9.59 6.60
N ARG A 25 -13.30 -8.41 6.11
CA ARG A 25 -12.34 -7.37 5.74
C ARG A 25 -11.68 -6.76 6.98
N GLN A 26 -12.43 -6.58 8.05
CA GLN A 26 -11.86 -6.11 9.31
C GLN A 26 -10.76 -7.07 9.80
N ARG A 27 -11.01 -8.37 9.68
CA ARG A 27 -10.00 -9.36 10.05
C ARG A 27 -8.74 -9.25 9.19
N LEU A 28 -8.88 -9.04 7.88
CA LEU A 28 -7.73 -8.85 7.01
C LEU A 28 -6.92 -7.61 7.37
N MET A 29 -7.59 -6.53 7.75
CA MET A 29 -6.91 -5.32 8.22
C MET A 29 -6.10 -5.60 9.49
N GLU A 30 -6.59 -6.46 10.36
CA GLU A 30 -5.92 -6.78 11.62
C GLU A 30 -4.79 -7.81 11.46
N THR A 31 -4.94 -8.77 10.54
CA THR A 31 -4.02 -9.89 10.43
C THR A 31 -3.10 -9.84 9.21
N ARG A 32 -3.62 -9.41 8.05
CA ARG A 32 -2.85 -9.43 6.81
C ARG A 32 -2.13 -8.12 6.53
N LEU A 33 -2.78 -6.98 6.80
CA LEU A 33 -2.16 -5.70 6.55
C LEU A 33 -0.81 -5.54 7.27
N PRO A 34 -0.67 -5.93 8.56
CA PRO A 34 0.63 -5.83 9.21
C PRO A 34 1.76 -6.58 8.50
N GLU A 35 1.44 -7.70 7.84
CA GLU A 35 2.43 -8.47 7.10
C GLU A 35 2.83 -7.80 5.78
N LEU A 36 1.92 -7.05 5.17
CA LEU A 36 2.13 -6.43 3.87
C LEU A 36 2.50 -4.95 3.95
N ARG A 37 2.34 -4.35 5.11
CA ARG A 37 2.58 -2.91 5.28
C ARG A 37 4.05 -2.56 5.13
N ILE A 38 4.30 -1.49 4.38
CA ILE A 38 5.59 -0.81 4.39
C ILE A 38 5.45 0.41 5.28
N ASP A 39 6.35 0.53 6.26
CA ASP A 39 6.42 1.69 7.13
C ASP A 39 7.57 2.58 6.68
N ALA A 40 7.32 3.89 6.65
CA ALA A 40 8.38 4.84 6.35
C ALA A 40 9.22 5.05 7.61
N PRO A 41 10.52 4.74 7.58
CA PRO A 41 11.37 5.02 8.73
C PRO A 41 11.54 6.53 8.89
N ALA A 42 11.48 7.02 10.11
CA ALA A 42 11.65 8.44 10.39
C ALA A 42 12.70 8.64 11.48
N PRO A 43 13.81 9.34 11.18
CA PRO A 43 14.27 9.74 9.86
C PRO A 43 15.04 8.60 9.18
N GLY A 44 15.12 8.63 7.86
CA GLY A 44 15.95 7.69 7.14
C GLY A 44 15.29 7.09 5.91
N ARG A 45 16.01 6.16 5.30
CA ARG A 45 15.57 5.47 4.10
C ARG A 45 15.39 3.98 4.37
N ILE A 46 14.51 3.36 3.62
CA ILE A 46 14.35 1.91 3.64
C ILE A 46 15.64 1.30 3.09
N ALA A 47 16.32 0.49 3.89
CA ALA A 47 17.63 -0.01 3.54
C ALA A 47 17.61 -1.00 2.38
N ASP A 48 16.56 -1.85 2.32
CA ASP A 48 16.45 -2.88 1.29
C ASP A 48 14.99 -3.01 0.87
N LEU A 49 14.61 -2.23 -0.15
CA LEU A 49 13.24 -2.21 -0.62
C LEU A 49 12.86 -3.54 -1.28
N GLN A 50 13.76 -4.10 -2.09
CA GLN A 50 13.51 -5.38 -2.76
C GLN A 50 13.38 -6.52 -1.75
N GLY A 51 14.10 -6.46 -0.65
CA GLY A 51 14.04 -7.46 0.40
C GLY A 51 12.71 -7.50 1.14
N ARG A 52 11.84 -6.52 0.93
CA ARG A 52 10.48 -6.53 1.49
C ARG A 52 9.56 -7.52 0.77
N PHE A 53 10.00 -8.07 -0.37
CA PHE A 53 9.23 -9.01 -1.17
C PHE A 53 9.88 -10.39 -1.12
N ARG A 54 9.06 -11.41 -0.90
CA ARG A 54 9.54 -12.79 -0.89
C ARG A 54 9.83 -13.25 -2.32
N GLY A 55 10.77 -14.18 -2.46
CA GLY A 55 11.04 -14.83 -3.73
C GLY A 55 11.90 -14.06 -4.72
N GLY A 56 12.43 -12.91 -4.30
CA GLY A 56 13.40 -12.19 -5.13
C GLY A 56 12.78 -11.51 -6.34
N VAL A 57 12.19 -10.34 -6.12
CA VAL A 57 11.65 -9.56 -7.24
C VAL A 57 12.78 -8.87 -8.00
N THR A 58 12.57 -8.66 -9.30
CA THR A 58 13.57 -8.04 -10.19
C THR A 58 13.31 -6.56 -10.42
N GLU A 59 12.07 -6.13 -10.27
CA GLU A 59 11.66 -4.74 -10.44
C GLU A 59 10.69 -4.36 -9.34
N ILE A 60 10.58 -3.05 -9.08
CA ILE A 60 9.60 -2.50 -8.15
C ILE A 60 8.77 -1.45 -8.87
N TRP A 61 7.47 -1.65 -8.89
CA TRP A 61 6.50 -0.72 -9.45
C TRP A 61 5.64 -0.16 -8.33
N MET A 62 5.20 1.08 -8.46
CA MET A 62 4.36 1.72 -7.46
C MET A 62 3.09 2.24 -8.11
N GLU A 63 1.96 2.07 -7.42
CA GLU A 63 0.72 2.72 -7.79
C GLU A 63 0.27 3.63 -6.66
N ILE A 64 0.06 4.90 -6.98
CA ILE A 64 -0.41 5.90 -6.02
C ILE A 64 -1.92 6.08 -6.20
N GLY A 65 -2.66 5.99 -5.10
CA GLY A 65 -4.10 6.13 -5.13
C GLY A 65 -4.78 4.95 -5.79
N PHE A 66 -4.51 3.73 -5.32
CA PHE A 66 -5.02 2.53 -5.99
C PHE A 66 -6.55 2.32 -5.82
N GLY A 67 -7.22 3.12 -4.99
CA GLY A 67 -8.67 3.01 -4.81
C GLY A 67 -9.07 1.67 -4.23
N ALA A 68 -9.92 0.92 -4.94
CA ALA A 68 -10.35 -0.42 -4.52
C ALA A 68 -9.32 -1.52 -4.83
N GLY A 69 -8.29 -1.21 -5.60
CA GLY A 69 -7.16 -2.09 -5.82
C GLY A 69 -7.25 -3.05 -7.00
N GLU A 70 -8.29 -2.96 -7.83
CA GLU A 70 -8.49 -3.90 -8.94
C GLU A 70 -7.36 -3.82 -9.97
N HIS A 71 -6.96 -2.61 -10.34
CA HIS A 71 -5.85 -2.43 -11.28
C HIS A 71 -4.55 -2.97 -10.70
N LEU A 72 -4.25 -2.63 -9.46
CA LEU A 72 -3.04 -3.06 -8.77
C LEU A 72 -2.99 -4.58 -8.64
N ALA A 73 -4.07 -5.21 -8.18
CA ALA A 73 -4.14 -6.66 -8.06
C ALA A 73 -4.00 -7.35 -9.42
N GLY A 74 -4.62 -6.79 -10.45
CA GLY A 74 -4.50 -7.32 -11.81
C GLY A 74 -3.08 -7.25 -12.35
N GLN A 75 -2.39 -6.15 -12.11
CA GLN A 75 -0.99 -6.01 -12.50
C GLN A 75 -0.11 -7.00 -11.74
N ALA A 76 -0.33 -7.15 -10.45
CA ALA A 76 0.45 -8.08 -9.63
C ALA A 76 0.29 -9.53 -10.11
N ALA A 77 -0.92 -9.91 -10.52
CA ALA A 77 -1.18 -11.24 -11.05
C ALA A 77 -0.45 -11.49 -12.38
N ARG A 78 -0.37 -10.46 -13.23
CA ARG A 78 0.28 -10.58 -14.54
C ARG A 78 1.81 -10.51 -14.46
N HIS A 79 2.36 -9.97 -13.40
CA HIS A 79 3.81 -9.73 -13.28
C HIS A 79 4.35 -10.29 -11.95
N PRO A 80 4.41 -11.62 -11.82
CA PRO A 80 4.81 -12.24 -10.54
C PRO A 80 6.25 -11.95 -10.14
N GLY A 81 7.11 -11.58 -11.09
CA GLY A 81 8.50 -11.20 -10.80
C GLY A 81 8.68 -9.76 -10.35
N VAL A 82 7.61 -8.98 -10.33
CA VAL A 82 7.64 -7.57 -9.95
C VAL A 82 7.08 -7.43 -8.54
N GLY A 83 7.73 -6.60 -7.72
CA GLY A 83 7.20 -6.20 -6.42
C GLY A 83 6.41 -4.90 -6.59
N PHE A 84 5.17 -4.90 -6.11
CA PHE A 84 4.30 -3.73 -6.21
C PHE A 84 4.16 -3.04 -4.86
N ILE A 85 4.27 -1.71 -4.88
CA ILE A 85 3.95 -0.89 -3.72
C ILE A 85 2.68 -0.11 -4.05
N GLY A 86 1.63 -0.33 -3.28
CA GLY A 86 0.40 0.44 -3.41
C GLY A 86 0.28 1.45 -2.28
N CYS A 87 -0.04 2.70 -2.63
CA CYS A 87 -0.24 3.76 -1.65
C CYS A 87 -1.69 4.21 -1.69
N GLU A 88 -2.37 4.16 -0.55
CA GLU A 88 -3.77 4.58 -0.43
C GLU A 88 -4.11 4.86 1.02
N PRO A 89 -4.52 6.09 1.37
CA PRO A 89 -4.92 6.40 2.75
C PRO A 89 -6.34 5.96 3.10
N TYR A 90 -7.18 5.64 2.11
CA TYR A 90 -8.58 5.30 2.34
C TYR A 90 -8.71 3.85 2.82
N VAL A 91 -9.15 3.68 4.07
CA VAL A 91 -9.21 2.37 4.73
C VAL A 91 -10.03 1.35 3.93
N ASN A 92 -11.18 1.76 3.39
CA ASN A 92 -12.03 0.86 2.62
C ASN A 92 -11.36 0.37 1.34
N GLY A 93 -10.55 1.22 0.71
CA GLY A 93 -9.75 0.83 -0.45
C GLY A 93 -8.69 -0.19 -0.09
N VAL A 94 -7.98 0.05 1.01
CA VAL A 94 -6.97 -0.90 1.52
C VAL A 94 -7.62 -2.25 1.83
N ALA A 95 -8.75 -2.25 2.51
CA ALA A 95 -9.47 -3.49 2.84
C ALA A 95 -9.93 -4.23 1.58
N SER A 96 -10.38 -3.50 0.57
CA SER A 96 -10.75 -4.08 -0.72
C SER A 96 -9.55 -4.74 -1.40
N LEU A 97 -8.40 -4.05 -1.44
CA LEU A 97 -7.19 -4.63 -2.00
C LEU A 97 -6.77 -5.89 -1.26
N LEU A 98 -6.80 -5.88 0.07
CA LEU A 98 -6.45 -7.07 0.86
C LEU A 98 -7.33 -8.26 0.50
N ALA A 99 -8.64 -8.03 0.30
CA ALA A 99 -9.55 -9.09 -0.09
C ALA A 99 -9.21 -9.65 -1.48
N LEU A 100 -8.85 -8.78 -2.42
CA LEU A 100 -8.43 -9.20 -3.76
C LEU A 100 -7.13 -10.01 -3.72
N LEU A 101 -6.15 -9.57 -2.95
CA LEU A 101 -4.87 -10.27 -2.81
C LEU A 101 -5.06 -11.65 -2.18
N GLU A 102 -5.89 -11.73 -1.14
CA GLU A 102 -6.18 -12.99 -0.46
C GLU A 102 -6.89 -13.98 -1.40
N SER A 103 -7.90 -13.49 -2.11
CA SER A 103 -8.67 -14.31 -3.06
C SER A 103 -7.80 -14.86 -4.18
N ALA A 104 -6.85 -14.07 -4.67
CA ALA A 104 -5.98 -14.46 -5.78
C ALA A 104 -4.68 -15.14 -5.32
N GLY A 105 -4.43 -15.20 -4.04
CA GLY A 105 -3.19 -15.79 -3.50
C GLY A 105 -1.94 -15.02 -3.88
N LEU A 106 -2.00 -13.69 -3.97
CA LEU A 106 -0.90 -12.86 -4.39
C LEU A 106 -0.08 -12.38 -3.19
N ASP A 107 1.25 -12.43 -3.32
CA ASP A 107 2.19 -12.04 -2.28
C ASP A 107 3.19 -10.98 -2.74
N ASN A 108 3.08 -10.50 -3.95
CA ASN A 108 4.00 -9.52 -4.52
C ASN A 108 3.50 -8.07 -4.42
N VAL A 109 2.66 -7.78 -3.43
CA VAL A 109 2.17 -6.42 -3.16
C VAL A 109 2.50 -6.04 -1.72
N ARG A 110 3.01 -4.83 -1.54
CA ARG A 110 3.17 -4.21 -0.23
C ARG A 110 2.38 -2.92 -0.21
N ILE A 111 1.90 -2.54 0.96
CA ILE A 111 0.91 -1.47 1.08
C ILE A 111 1.43 -0.38 2.01
N PHE A 112 1.38 0.85 1.53
CA PHE A 112 1.55 2.03 2.36
C PHE A 112 0.18 2.69 2.51
N ASP A 113 -0.42 2.51 3.68
CA ASP A 113 -1.80 2.93 3.94
C ASP A 113 -1.90 4.37 4.45
N ASP A 114 -1.12 5.25 3.86
CA ASP A 114 -1.09 6.66 4.20
C ASP A 114 -0.77 7.47 2.94
N ASP A 115 -0.62 8.77 3.10
CA ASP A 115 -0.25 9.67 2.01
C ASP A 115 1.16 9.34 1.50
N VAL A 116 1.28 9.15 0.19
CA VAL A 116 2.55 8.79 -0.44
C VAL A 116 3.67 9.80 -0.15
N ARG A 117 3.32 11.07 0.08
CA ARG A 117 4.31 12.11 0.40
C ARG A 117 5.08 11.80 1.69
N ARG A 118 4.53 10.96 2.55
CA ARG A 118 5.20 10.51 3.77
C ARG A 118 6.13 9.34 3.51
N LEU A 119 5.95 8.64 2.40
CA LEU A 119 6.81 7.51 2.03
C LEU A 119 7.97 7.94 1.13
N MET A 120 7.73 8.84 0.19
CA MET A 120 8.70 9.20 -0.86
C MET A 120 10.10 9.53 -0.33
N PRO A 121 10.24 10.33 0.75
CA PRO A 121 11.58 10.62 1.27
C PRO A 121 12.34 9.40 1.79
N SER A 122 11.64 8.31 2.09
CA SER A 122 12.24 7.08 2.61
C SER A 122 12.64 6.09 1.53
N LEU A 123 12.25 6.35 0.28
CA LEU A 123 12.61 5.46 -0.82
C LEU A 123 14.06 5.70 -1.26
N PRO A 124 14.83 4.62 -1.48
CA PRO A 124 16.18 4.76 -2.04
C PRO A 124 16.14 5.42 -3.40
N ASP A 125 17.22 6.09 -3.78
CA ASP A 125 17.34 6.70 -5.08
C ASP A 125 17.23 5.63 -6.18
N ALA A 126 16.50 5.96 -7.26
CA ALA A 126 16.33 5.08 -8.42
C ALA A 126 15.80 3.68 -8.05
N SER A 127 14.97 3.60 -7.00
CA SER A 127 14.45 2.30 -6.54
C SER A 127 13.20 1.84 -7.26
N LEU A 128 12.50 2.73 -7.96
CA LEU A 128 11.27 2.41 -8.66
C LEU A 128 11.51 2.29 -10.16
N ASP A 129 11.00 1.24 -10.76
CA ASP A 129 11.10 1.00 -12.21
C ASP A 129 9.89 1.53 -12.96
N ARG A 130 8.74 1.59 -12.31
CA ARG A 130 7.53 2.20 -12.86
C ARG A 130 6.71 2.85 -11.77
N LEU A 131 5.97 3.88 -12.17
CA LEU A 131 5.07 4.61 -11.28
C LEU A 131 3.76 4.86 -12.01
N TYR A 132 2.66 4.45 -11.38
CA TYR A 132 1.31 4.71 -11.84
C TYR A 132 0.61 5.63 -10.86
N THR A 133 -0.07 6.64 -11.38
CA THR A 133 -0.93 7.48 -10.57
C THR A 133 -2.35 7.42 -11.12
N LYS A 134 -3.32 7.28 -10.24
CA LYS A 134 -4.72 7.43 -10.60
C LYS A 134 -5.15 8.83 -10.24
N LEU A 135 -5.61 9.55 -11.22
CA LEU A 135 -6.13 10.89 -11.03
C LEU A 135 -7.66 10.86 -10.96
#